data_5549902b9c3a49d7a266dca498a6a876
#
_entry.id   5549902b9c3a49d7a266dca498a6a876
#
_cell.length_a   1.000
_cell.length_b   1.000
_cell.length_c   1.000
_cell.angle_alpha   90.00
_cell.angle_beta   90.00
_cell.angle_gamma   90.00
#
_symmetry.space_group_name_H-M   'P 1'
#
loop_
_entity.id
_entity.type
_entity.pdbx_description
1 polymer ?
#
loop_
_entity_poly.entity_id
_entity_poly.type
_entity_poly.pdbx_seq_one_letter_code
_entity_poly.pdbx_strand_id
1 'polypeptide(L)'
;MNRVHIEFQRVQTWLFAVPRLRAMVGANALLGKALRVDLPKLAREKEHGWALAPSTEQYPAADKDDPLKDHDDPSADAKDGIFSRDGGHFEAQFEHGAEAFADAAELLLHTSLPGLRFRISIDNKERTRSQVHLSTELPVFAPCEWTGRGLASAIIEQGDERPGVSLDVKQRHEAALGTETGTAVDIASLLSAKTKLQKLGRAQELKDLVGNGYLAFIHADGNGVGSGLGKDKTDWERAKFFHRNRVLMRRALQKAIDVHCPDTGRAPLVLLMLGGDDLLLVARAEIALPFVVTLCEELEALQKNSSGFKLTLGVGVAIAKHTVPIHRLNMIAGQLASSAKRRFRGLPEGEEKRSVVDWDVSSTAWIDDPDEMRRRDWLRGSSNDLRVLSQRPIDVLGETRIDSLQGLLHGACKLTDTPRSQRRYLVEQLSRGHTLSELAFAELPQEMKGALAEVGVKEPWRRVDNVWITALLDLVEITEIDQLGSGKVHKEVGHV
;
A
#
# COMPACT_ATOMS: atom_id res chain seq x y z
N MET A 1 2.50 27.30 -27.38
CA MET A 1 3.04 26.51 -26.25
C MET A 1 2.28 25.22 -26.18
N ASN A 2 2.95 24.08 -26.09
CA ASN A 2 2.31 22.76 -26.09
C ASN A 2 2.67 22.05 -24.79
N ARG A 3 1.71 21.35 -24.18
CA ARG A 3 1.89 20.63 -22.94
C ARG A 3 1.99 19.13 -23.21
N VAL A 4 3.12 18.53 -22.83
CA VAL A 4 3.33 17.09 -22.92
C VAL A 4 3.01 16.46 -21.58
N HIS A 5 2.13 15.45 -21.60
CA HIS A 5 1.77 14.66 -20.43
C HIS A 5 2.10 13.18 -20.69
N ILE A 6 2.86 12.59 -19.79
CA ILE A 6 3.23 11.16 -19.78
C ILE A 6 2.58 10.53 -18.55
N GLU A 7 1.74 9.53 -18.78
CA GLU A 7 1.05 8.76 -17.74
C GLU A 7 1.56 7.31 -17.76
N PHE A 8 2.08 6.83 -16.64
CA PHE A 8 2.45 5.44 -16.45
C PHE A 8 1.23 4.60 -16.11
N GLN A 9 1.06 3.50 -16.81
CA GLN A 9 -0.11 2.64 -16.68
C GLN A 9 0.28 1.30 -16.06
N ARG A 10 -0.60 0.74 -15.21
CA ARG A 10 -0.41 -0.56 -14.57
C ARG A 10 0.93 -0.69 -13.84
N VAL A 11 1.34 0.38 -13.16
CA VAL A 11 2.61 0.45 -12.42
C VAL A 11 2.72 -0.72 -11.42
N GLN A 12 1.69 -1.02 -10.67
CA GLN A 12 1.68 -2.13 -9.71
C GLN A 12 1.89 -3.48 -10.42
N THR A 13 1.22 -3.73 -11.56
CA THR A 13 1.41 -4.97 -12.33
C THR A 13 2.85 -5.12 -12.80
N TRP A 14 3.47 -4.03 -13.26
CA TRP A 14 4.86 -4.02 -13.68
C TRP A 14 5.83 -4.19 -12.51
N LEU A 15 5.57 -3.53 -11.39
CA LEU A 15 6.38 -3.62 -10.17
C LEU A 15 6.44 -5.06 -9.65
N PHE A 16 5.29 -5.75 -9.60
CA PHE A 16 5.18 -7.12 -9.11
C PHE A 16 5.42 -8.22 -10.17
N ALA A 17 5.83 -7.85 -11.39
CA ALA A 17 6.12 -8.81 -12.45
C ALA A 17 7.28 -9.77 -12.09
N VAL A 18 8.22 -9.33 -11.27
CA VAL A 18 9.32 -10.15 -10.73
C VAL A 18 9.02 -10.44 -9.25
N PRO A 19 8.78 -11.71 -8.85
CA PRO A 19 8.33 -12.06 -7.50
C PRO A 19 9.49 -12.13 -6.49
N ARG A 20 10.37 -11.15 -6.50
CA ARG A 20 11.52 -10.99 -5.58
C ARG A 20 11.48 -9.61 -4.95
N LEU A 21 11.58 -9.54 -3.61
CA LEU A 21 11.50 -8.28 -2.86
C LEU A 21 12.48 -7.24 -3.41
N ARG A 22 13.75 -7.63 -3.58
CA ARG A 22 14.79 -6.75 -4.12
C ARG A 22 14.45 -6.22 -5.52
N ALA A 23 13.92 -7.06 -6.40
CA ALA A 23 13.52 -6.62 -7.75
C ALA A 23 12.35 -5.63 -7.73
N MET A 24 11.43 -5.73 -6.77
CA MET A 24 10.33 -4.79 -6.57
C MET A 24 10.84 -3.44 -6.08
N VAL A 25 11.72 -3.43 -5.09
CA VAL A 25 12.37 -2.22 -4.60
C VAL A 25 13.15 -1.54 -5.72
N GLY A 26 13.92 -2.31 -6.50
CA GLY A 26 14.64 -1.78 -7.66
C GLY A 26 13.73 -1.28 -8.77
N ALA A 27 12.59 -1.93 -9.02
CA ALA A 27 11.59 -1.43 -9.98
C ALA A 27 11.05 -0.05 -9.56
N ASN A 28 10.74 0.14 -8.28
CA ASN A 28 10.33 1.46 -7.78
C ASN A 28 11.45 2.49 -7.90
N ALA A 29 12.71 2.11 -7.61
CA ALA A 29 13.86 2.99 -7.78
C ALA A 29 14.06 3.41 -9.26
N LEU A 30 13.89 2.51 -10.22
CA LEU A 30 13.94 2.82 -11.66
C LEU A 30 12.82 3.78 -12.06
N LEU A 31 11.60 3.55 -11.58
CA LEU A 31 10.47 4.43 -11.84
C LEU A 31 10.73 5.85 -11.31
N GLY A 32 11.19 5.95 -10.06
CA GLY A 32 11.56 7.23 -9.44
C GLY A 32 12.69 7.93 -10.21
N LYS A 33 13.72 7.18 -10.65
CA LYS A 33 14.81 7.73 -11.46
C LYS A 33 14.30 8.29 -12.79
N ALA A 34 13.46 7.55 -13.50
CA ALA A 34 12.91 8.01 -14.78
C ALA A 34 12.10 9.31 -14.62
N LEU A 35 11.23 9.39 -13.59
CA LEU A 35 10.38 10.56 -13.35
C LEU A 35 11.15 11.78 -12.82
N ARG A 36 12.09 11.57 -11.91
CA ARG A 36 12.71 12.66 -11.14
C ARG A 36 14.08 13.09 -11.65
N VAL A 37 14.72 12.26 -12.46
CA VAL A 37 16.06 12.53 -13.01
C VAL A 37 16.06 12.50 -14.53
N ASP A 38 15.71 11.35 -15.13
CA ASP A 38 15.98 11.13 -16.54
C ASP A 38 15.07 11.99 -17.45
N LEU A 39 13.75 12.02 -17.21
CA LEU A 39 12.81 12.86 -17.97
C LEU A 39 13.04 14.36 -17.75
N PRO A 40 13.22 14.88 -16.50
CA PRO A 40 13.58 16.27 -16.29
C PRO A 40 14.91 16.68 -16.94
N LYS A 41 15.92 15.79 -16.93
CA LYS A 41 17.18 16.04 -17.59
C LYS A 41 16.99 16.14 -19.11
N LEU A 42 16.32 15.17 -19.71
CA LEU A 42 16.00 15.18 -21.14
C LEU A 42 15.24 16.44 -21.54
N ALA A 43 14.23 16.84 -20.77
CA ALA A 43 13.43 18.04 -21.06
C ALA A 43 14.27 19.34 -21.06
N ARG A 44 15.33 19.40 -20.25
CA ARG A 44 16.24 20.57 -20.16
C ARG A 44 17.34 20.60 -21.23
N GLU A 45 17.54 19.50 -21.98
CA GLU A 45 18.54 19.42 -23.05
C GLU A 45 18.15 20.27 -24.26
N LYS A 46 18.84 21.43 -24.46
CA LYS A 46 18.50 22.40 -25.49
C LYS A 46 18.99 22.00 -26.91
N GLU A 47 19.88 21.03 -26.99
CA GLU A 47 20.55 20.65 -28.24
C GLU A 47 19.66 19.83 -29.19
N HIS A 48 18.52 19.36 -28.74
CA HIS A 48 17.65 18.41 -29.46
C HIS A 48 16.44 19.03 -30.17
N GLY A 49 16.37 20.35 -30.28
CA GLY A 49 15.32 21.05 -31.05
C GLY A 49 14.01 21.27 -30.30
N TRP A 50 14.01 21.24 -28.98
CA TRP A 50 12.90 21.66 -28.13
C TRP A 50 13.35 22.66 -27.07
N ALA A 51 12.42 23.44 -26.53
CA ALA A 51 12.66 24.34 -25.42
C ALA A 51 11.49 24.33 -24.46
N LEU A 52 11.79 24.19 -23.15
CA LEU A 52 10.80 24.31 -22.06
C LEU A 52 10.26 25.74 -22.00
N ALA A 53 8.97 25.85 -21.71
CA ALA A 53 8.27 27.11 -21.45
C ALA A 53 8.02 27.26 -19.95
N PRO A 54 8.72 28.19 -19.26
CA PRO A 54 8.46 28.48 -17.85
C PRO A 54 7.01 28.88 -17.62
N SER A 55 6.47 28.50 -16.46
CA SER A 55 5.14 28.99 -16.06
C SER A 55 5.18 30.46 -15.69
N THR A 56 4.18 31.19 -16.14
CA THR A 56 3.91 32.57 -15.68
C THR A 56 3.05 32.61 -14.42
N GLU A 57 2.44 31.48 -14.05
CA GLU A 57 1.63 31.34 -12.85
C GLU A 57 2.48 31.04 -11.63
N GLN A 58 1.99 31.43 -10.46
CA GLN A 58 2.61 31.06 -9.20
C GLN A 58 2.24 29.61 -8.84
N TYR A 59 3.22 28.85 -8.39
CA TYR A 59 3.05 27.50 -7.87
C TYR A 59 3.41 27.47 -6.38
N PRO A 60 2.89 26.52 -5.60
CA PRO A 60 3.23 26.40 -4.19
C PRO A 60 4.72 26.12 -4.03
N ALA A 61 5.37 26.85 -3.13
CA ALA A 61 6.74 26.56 -2.72
C ALA A 61 6.79 25.27 -1.89
N ALA A 62 7.99 24.74 -1.72
CA ALA A 62 8.22 23.61 -0.83
C ALA A 62 7.65 23.88 0.57
N ASP A 63 6.95 22.91 1.13
CA ASP A 63 6.42 22.99 2.49
C ASP A 63 7.58 22.78 3.49
N LYS A 64 7.75 23.73 4.43
CA LYS A 64 8.82 23.69 5.44
C LYS A 64 8.75 22.43 6.33
N ASP A 65 7.56 21.90 6.52
CA ASP A 65 7.30 20.73 7.36
C ASP A 65 7.33 19.40 6.57
N ASP A 66 7.54 19.46 5.24
CA ASP A 66 7.71 18.26 4.42
C ASP A 66 9.07 17.60 4.72
N PRO A 67 9.11 16.31 5.11
CA PRO A 67 10.38 15.57 5.22
C PRO A 67 11.22 15.60 3.95
N LEU A 68 10.60 15.78 2.78
CA LEU A 68 11.23 15.81 1.46
C LEU A 68 11.26 17.20 0.82
N LYS A 69 11.19 18.28 1.59
CA LYS A 69 11.20 19.68 1.09
C LYS A 69 12.35 20.00 0.14
N ASP A 70 13.50 19.36 0.33
CA ASP A 70 14.67 19.55 -0.54
C ASP A 70 14.54 18.81 -1.89
N HIS A 71 13.53 18.00 -2.04
CA HIS A 71 13.27 17.15 -3.22
C HIS A 71 11.92 17.40 -3.89
N ASP A 72 11.02 18.20 -3.30
CA ASP A 72 9.69 18.50 -3.81
C ASP A 72 9.36 19.98 -3.66
N ASP A 73 9.76 20.77 -4.66
CA ASP A 73 9.45 22.20 -4.78
C ASP A 73 8.69 22.47 -6.08
N PRO A 74 7.33 22.43 -6.07
CA PRO A 74 6.53 22.69 -7.27
C PRO A 74 6.78 24.08 -7.90
N SER A 75 7.13 25.07 -7.08
CA SER A 75 7.45 26.42 -7.60
C SER A 75 8.74 26.44 -8.41
N ALA A 76 9.78 25.74 -7.95
CA ALA A 76 11.04 25.63 -8.69
C ALA A 76 10.85 24.82 -9.98
N ASP A 77 10.14 23.70 -9.91
CA ASP A 77 9.86 22.87 -11.08
C ASP A 77 9.04 23.62 -12.15
N ALA A 78 8.01 24.39 -11.76
CA ALA A 78 7.19 25.16 -12.68
C ALA A 78 7.95 26.33 -13.35
N LYS A 79 8.90 26.94 -12.66
CA LYS A 79 9.83 27.93 -13.26
C LYS A 79 10.68 27.32 -14.37
N ASP A 80 10.97 26.03 -14.28
CA ASP A 80 11.67 25.28 -15.32
C ASP A 80 10.71 24.73 -16.39
N GLY A 81 9.40 24.96 -16.28
CA GLY A 81 8.39 24.42 -17.21
C GLY A 81 7.98 22.99 -16.94
N ILE A 82 8.31 22.43 -15.77
CA ILE A 82 7.91 21.08 -15.34
C ILE A 82 6.81 21.20 -14.29
N PHE A 83 5.67 20.56 -14.51
CA PHE A 83 4.48 20.68 -13.66
C PHE A 83 4.16 19.47 -12.83
N SER A 84 4.62 18.28 -13.25
CA SER A 84 4.49 17.04 -12.50
C SER A 84 5.64 16.10 -12.81
N ARG A 85 6.15 15.42 -11.76
CA ARG A 85 7.19 14.37 -11.88
C ARG A 85 7.04 13.31 -10.78
N ASP A 86 5.82 13.11 -10.29
CA ASP A 86 5.49 12.17 -9.22
C ASP A 86 4.16 11.46 -9.51
N GLY A 87 3.83 10.45 -8.70
CA GLY A 87 2.54 9.76 -8.77
C GLY A 87 2.29 9.01 -10.09
N GLY A 88 3.34 8.61 -10.80
CA GLY A 88 3.21 7.94 -12.09
C GLY A 88 2.95 8.88 -13.27
N HIS A 89 3.15 10.20 -13.07
CA HIS A 89 2.93 11.22 -14.09
C HIS A 89 4.17 12.10 -14.27
N PHE A 90 4.45 12.43 -15.54
CA PHE A 90 5.38 13.50 -15.89
C PHE A 90 4.67 14.49 -16.80
N GLU A 91 4.76 15.78 -16.48
CA GLU A 91 4.11 16.84 -17.23
C GLU A 91 5.06 18.02 -17.42
N ALA A 92 5.23 18.47 -18.65
CA ALA A 92 6.09 19.61 -19.00
C ALA A 92 5.51 20.40 -20.15
N GLN A 93 5.77 21.71 -20.17
CA GLN A 93 5.33 22.64 -21.21
C GLN A 93 6.51 23.09 -22.07
N PHE A 94 6.29 23.17 -23.37
CA PHE A 94 7.29 23.53 -24.36
C PHE A 94 6.86 24.74 -25.18
N GLU A 95 7.82 25.63 -25.45
CA GLU A 95 7.64 26.73 -26.40
C GLU A 95 7.54 26.17 -27.83
N HIS A 96 8.41 25.20 -28.13
CA HIS A 96 8.46 24.47 -29.40
C HIS A 96 9.06 23.08 -29.21
N GLY A 97 8.91 22.21 -30.21
CA GLY A 97 9.56 20.90 -30.24
C GLY A 97 8.91 19.84 -29.34
N ALA A 98 7.66 20.01 -28.89
CA ALA A 98 6.96 19.06 -28.01
C ALA A 98 6.87 17.65 -28.60
N GLU A 99 6.68 17.51 -29.93
CA GLU A 99 6.66 16.20 -30.61
C GLU A 99 8.04 15.52 -30.58
N ALA A 100 9.10 16.26 -30.85
CA ALA A 100 10.47 15.73 -30.83
C ALA A 100 10.87 15.29 -29.41
N PHE A 101 10.50 16.07 -28.38
CA PHE A 101 10.67 15.65 -27.00
C PHE A 101 9.89 14.37 -26.69
N ALA A 102 8.65 14.28 -27.13
CA ALA A 102 7.81 13.11 -26.87
C ALA A 102 8.40 11.84 -27.54
N ASP A 103 9.01 11.94 -28.73
CA ASP A 103 9.73 10.84 -29.38
C ASP A 103 10.96 10.40 -28.59
N ALA A 104 11.76 11.36 -28.15
CA ALA A 104 12.95 11.10 -27.32
C ALA A 104 12.58 10.50 -25.95
N ALA A 105 11.54 11.02 -25.30
CA ALA A 105 11.04 10.51 -24.04
C ALA A 105 10.56 9.06 -24.16
N GLU A 106 9.91 8.72 -25.27
CA GLU A 106 9.48 7.36 -25.53
C GLU A 106 10.64 6.39 -25.66
N LEU A 107 11.67 6.75 -26.43
CA LEU A 107 12.87 5.92 -26.57
C LEU A 107 13.56 5.74 -25.20
N LEU A 108 13.67 6.81 -24.43
CA LEU A 108 14.22 6.78 -23.09
C LEU A 108 13.44 5.79 -22.18
N LEU A 109 12.11 5.89 -22.18
CA LEU A 109 11.27 5.06 -21.31
C LEU A 109 11.28 3.59 -21.73
N HIS A 110 11.29 3.28 -23.02
CA HIS A 110 11.40 1.89 -23.48
C HIS A 110 12.74 1.24 -23.10
N THR A 111 13.81 2.02 -23.02
CA THR A 111 15.14 1.52 -22.63
C THR A 111 15.34 1.45 -21.12
N SER A 112 14.85 2.44 -20.38
CA SER A 112 15.03 2.52 -18.93
C SER A 112 13.99 1.75 -18.12
N LEU A 113 12.76 1.58 -18.66
CA LEU A 113 11.63 0.91 -18.01
C LEU A 113 11.01 -0.17 -18.91
N PRO A 114 11.77 -1.19 -19.34
CA PRO A 114 11.28 -2.18 -20.27
C PRO A 114 10.04 -2.89 -19.71
N GLY A 115 9.01 -3.03 -20.56
CA GLY A 115 7.74 -3.66 -20.22
C GLY A 115 6.75 -2.81 -19.43
N LEU A 116 7.13 -1.62 -18.96
CA LEU A 116 6.18 -0.67 -18.37
C LEU A 116 5.32 -0.04 -19.48
N ARG A 117 4.01 -0.01 -19.26
CA ARG A 117 3.08 0.67 -20.16
C ARG A 117 2.97 2.14 -19.77
N PHE A 118 3.00 3.00 -20.76
CA PHE A 118 2.79 4.44 -20.59
C PHE A 118 2.02 5.03 -21.78
N ARG A 119 1.42 6.18 -21.54
CA ARG A 119 0.72 6.97 -22.54
C ARG A 119 1.39 8.33 -22.64
N ILE A 120 1.59 8.83 -23.83
CA ILE A 120 2.04 10.21 -24.06
C ILE A 120 0.92 10.96 -24.78
N SER A 121 0.57 12.12 -24.28
CA SER A 121 -0.37 13.05 -24.93
C SER A 121 0.22 14.44 -25.02
N ILE A 122 -0.16 15.17 -26.07
CA ILE A 122 0.22 16.56 -26.30
C ILE A 122 -1.08 17.35 -26.39
N ASP A 123 -1.24 18.37 -25.53
CA ASP A 123 -2.45 19.19 -25.42
C ASP A 123 -3.73 18.33 -25.32
N ASN A 124 -3.70 17.31 -24.46
CA ASN A 124 -4.77 16.31 -24.24
C ASN A 124 -5.10 15.44 -25.47
N LYS A 125 -4.34 15.50 -26.55
CA LYS A 125 -4.48 14.58 -27.68
C LYS A 125 -3.52 13.42 -27.51
N GLU A 126 -4.05 12.21 -27.43
CA GLU A 126 -3.25 10.99 -27.35
C GLU A 126 -2.50 10.77 -28.67
N ARG A 127 -1.22 10.41 -28.57
CA ARG A 127 -0.43 10.03 -29.75
C ARG A 127 -0.80 8.61 -30.15
N THR A 128 -1.34 8.46 -31.37
CA THR A 128 -1.63 7.15 -31.94
C THR A 128 -0.31 6.47 -32.34
N ARG A 129 -0.05 5.26 -31.82
CA ARG A 129 1.17 4.50 -32.12
C ARG A 129 0.89 3.18 -32.75
N SER A 130 1.81 2.75 -33.62
CA SER A 130 1.91 1.36 -33.98
C SER A 130 2.43 0.57 -32.78
N GLN A 131 1.67 -0.42 -32.33
CA GLN A 131 2.13 -1.33 -31.27
C GLN A 131 3.34 -2.11 -31.79
N VAL A 132 4.50 -1.95 -31.19
CA VAL A 132 5.64 -2.82 -31.46
C VAL A 132 5.36 -4.14 -30.72
N HIS A 133 5.01 -5.16 -31.50
CA HIS A 133 4.93 -6.53 -30.97
C HIS A 133 6.35 -7.07 -30.81
N LEU A 134 6.85 -7.11 -29.60
CA LEU A 134 8.07 -7.84 -29.29
C LEU A 134 7.73 -9.35 -29.29
N SER A 135 8.06 -10.03 -30.35
CA SER A 135 8.06 -11.49 -30.37
C SER A 135 9.30 -11.99 -29.62
N THR A 136 9.14 -12.29 -28.32
CA THR A 136 10.25 -12.72 -27.46
C THR A 136 10.29 -14.22 -27.24
N GLU A 137 9.34 -14.97 -27.80
CA GLU A 137 9.23 -16.41 -27.60
C GLU A 137 9.77 -17.18 -28.81
N LEU A 138 11.09 -17.19 -28.94
CA LEU A 138 11.78 -18.08 -29.87
C LEU A 138 12.20 -19.33 -29.05
N PRO A 139 11.83 -20.56 -29.49
CA PRO A 139 12.10 -21.80 -28.74
C PRO A 139 13.59 -22.16 -28.63
N VAL A 140 14.46 -21.41 -29.29
CA VAL A 140 15.92 -21.60 -29.26
C VAL A 140 16.62 -20.85 -28.13
N PHE A 141 15.89 -20.02 -27.37
CA PHE A 141 16.48 -19.21 -26.30
C PHE A 141 16.01 -19.69 -24.92
N ALA A 142 16.93 -19.67 -23.95
CA ALA A 142 16.59 -19.93 -22.56
C ALA A 142 15.69 -18.81 -22.00
N PRO A 143 14.56 -19.14 -21.37
CA PRO A 143 13.73 -18.12 -20.68
C PRO A 143 14.42 -17.63 -19.41
N CYS A 144 14.06 -16.42 -18.97
CA CYS A 144 14.46 -15.89 -17.67
C CYS A 144 14.05 -16.86 -16.53
N GLU A 145 14.99 -17.30 -15.74
CA GLU A 145 14.74 -18.28 -14.67
C GLU A 145 13.81 -17.74 -13.55
N TRP A 146 13.83 -16.43 -13.30
CA TRP A 146 12.99 -15.82 -12.26
C TRP A 146 11.54 -15.56 -12.67
N THR A 147 11.31 -15.34 -13.96
CA THR A 147 9.96 -14.95 -14.42
C THR A 147 9.33 -15.93 -15.39
N GLY A 148 10.14 -16.84 -15.96
CA GLY A 148 9.73 -17.70 -17.07
C GLY A 148 9.42 -16.95 -18.36
N ARG A 149 9.71 -15.63 -18.42
CA ARG A 149 9.37 -14.74 -19.55
C ARG A 149 10.58 -13.93 -19.97
N GLY A 150 10.68 -13.63 -21.28
CA GLY A 150 11.82 -12.93 -21.84
C GLY A 150 13.07 -13.81 -21.92
N LEU A 151 14.10 -13.30 -22.61
CA LEU A 151 15.36 -14.02 -22.83
C LEU A 151 16.27 -13.92 -21.60
N ALA A 152 16.89 -15.04 -21.20
CA ALA A 152 17.98 -15.05 -20.25
C ALA A 152 19.26 -14.47 -20.90
N SER A 153 19.33 -13.15 -20.97
CA SER A 153 20.42 -12.41 -21.61
C SER A 153 21.46 -11.86 -20.64
N ALA A 154 21.26 -12.08 -19.35
CA ALA A 154 22.14 -11.62 -18.27
C ALA A 154 22.22 -12.65 -17.14
N ILE A 155 23.24 -12.53 -16.31
CA ILE A 155 23.43 -13.36 -15.10
C ILE A 155 23.40 -12.44 -13.88
N ILE A 156 22.76 -12.90 -12.81
CA ILE A 156 22.82 -12.29 -11.47
C ILE A 156 23.65 -13.24 -10.59
N GLU A 157 24.60 -12.69 -9.83
CA GLU A 157 25.35 -13.43 -8.83
C GLU A 157 24.66 -13.29 -7.48
N GLN A 158 24.14 -14.38 -6.92
CA GLN A 158 23.45 -14.42 -5.63
C GLN A 158 24.00 -15.58 -4.78
N GLY A 159 25.02 -15.31 -3.98
CA GLY A 159 25.76 -16.36 -3.28
C GLY A 159 26.40 -17.33 -4.26
N ASP A 160 26.07 -18.63 -4.13
CA ASP A 160 26.58 -19.69 -5.01
C ASP A 160 25.73 -19.88 -6.29
N GLU A 161 24.59 -19.20 -6.38
CA GLU A 161 23.68 -19.29 -7.53
C GLU A 161 24.01 -18.25 -8.60
N ARG A 162 23.86 -18.64 -9.87
CA ARG A 162 24.08 -17.77 -11.03
C ARG A 162 22.91 -17.88 -12.03
N PRO A 163 21.69 -17.47 -11.64
CA PRO A 163 20.53 -17.58 -12.51
C PRO A 163 20.67 -16.74 -13.77
N GLY A 164 20.29 -17.32 -14.89
CA GLY A 164 20.13 -16.62 -16.16
C GLY A 164 18.83 -15.81 -16.15
N VAL A 165 18.93 -14.50 -16.31
CA VAL A 165 17.77 -13.60 -16.22
C VAL A 165 17.65 -12.68 -17.42
N SER A 166 16.46 -12.15 -17.65
CA SER A 166 16.24 -11.10 -18.64
C SER A 166 16.87 -9.77 -18.19
N LEU A 167 17.15 -8.91 -19.15
CA LEU A 167 17.83 -7.64 -18.91
C LEU A 167 17.04 -6.73 -17.96
N ASP A 168 15.72 -6.70 -18.09
CA ASP A 168 14.86 -5.93 -17.17
C ASP A 168 14.92 -6.43 -15.72
N VAL A 169 15.01 -7.74 -15.50
CA VAL A 169 15.20 -8.34 -14.19
C VAL A 169 16.55 -7.95 -13.60
N LYS A 170 17.63 -7.98 -14.42
CA LYS A 170 18.96 -7.53 -14.01
C LYS A 170 18.97 -6.06 -13.63
N GLN A 171 18.38 -5.18 -14.45
CA GLN A 171 18.30 -3.74 -14.18
C GLN A 171 17.57 -3.45 -12.87
N ARG A 172 16.47 -4.13 -12.57
CA ARG A 172 15.75 -4.01 -11.28
C ARG A 172 16.62 -4.45 -10.11
N HIS A 173 17.31 -5.57 -10.26
CA HIS A 173 18.20 -6.08 -9.22
C HIS A 173 19.34 -5.10 -8.91
N GLU A 174 19.96 -4.54 -9.93
CA GLU A 174 21.03 -3.54 -9.81
C GLU A 174 20.51 -2.21 -9.24
N ALA A 175 19.32 -1.75 -9.65
CA ALA A 175 18.73 -0.52 -9.13
C ALA A 175 18.44 -0.60 -7.62
N ALA A 176 18.16 -1.78 -7.10
CA ALA A 176 18.01 -1.98 -5.65
C ALA A 176 19.30 -1.65 -4.86
N LEU A 177 20.48 -1.81 -5.46
CA LEU A 177 21.74 -1.38 -4.85
C LEU A 177 21.75 0.12 -4.55
N GLY A 178 21.16 0.93 -5.44
CA GLY A 178 21.02 2.38 -5.21
C GLY A 178 20.23 2.71 -3.95
N THR A 179 19.24 1.88 -3.60
CA THR A 179 18.48 2.05 -2.36
C THR A 179 19.32 1.70 -1.12
N GLU A 180 20.21 0.72 -1.23
CA GLU A 180 21.11 0.27 -0.16
C GLU A 180 22.23 1.29 0.08
N THR A 181 22.76 1.87 -0.98
CA THR A 181 23.84 2.86 -0.93
C THR A 181 23.35 4.30 -0.69
N GLY A 182 22.03 4.52 -0.65
CA GLY A 182 21.44 5.84 -0.45
C GLY A 182 21.47 6.74 -1.69
N THR A 183 21.73 6.19 -2.88
CA THR A 183 21.73 6.93 -4.16
C THR A 183 20.41 6.88 -4.91
N ALA A 184 19.43 6.12 -4.42
CA ALA A 184 18.10 6.07 -4.98
C ALA A 184 17.34 7.39 -4.76
N VAL A 185 16.57 7.80 -5.76
CA VAL A 185 15.86 9.08 -5.81
C VAL A 185 14.34 8.93 -5.81
N ASP A 186 13.85 7.71 -5.68
CA ASP A 186 12.41 7.46 -5.51
C ASP A 186 11.91 7.90 -4.13
N ILE A 187 10.63 8.30 -4.05
CA ILE A 187 10.03 8.88 -2.84
C ILE A 187 10.12 7.94 -1.64
N ALA A 188 9.90 6.63 -1.83
CA ALA A 188 9.96 5.65 -0.74
C ALA A 188 11.36 5.54 -0.15
N SER A 189 12.41 5.51 -1.00
CA SER A 189 13.81 5.49 -0.58
C SER A 189 14.22 6.80 0.10
N LEU A 190 13.86 7.94 -0.47
CA LEU A 190 14.13 9.26 0.10
C LEU A 190 13.46 9.43 1.47
N LEU A 191 12.21 9.01 1.63
CA LEU A 191 11.52 9.07 2.91
C LEU A 191 12.13 8.09 3.92
N SER A 192 12.45 6.87 3.49
CA SER A 192 13.13 5.90 4.36
C SER A 192 14.43 6.45 4.94
N ALA A 193 15.19 7.23 4.17
CA ALA A 193 16.42 7.90 4.62
C ALA A 193 16.16 9.03 5.64
N LYS A 194 14.93 9.48 5.80
CA LYS A 194 14.53 10.51 6.81
C LYS A 194 13.84 9.90 8.04
N THR A 195 13.82 8.58 8.17
CA THR A 195 13.18 7.84 9.26
C THR A 195 14.17 6.91 9.96
N LYS A 196 13.71 6.22 11.01
CA LYS A 196 14.49 5.17 11.67
C LYS A 196 14.97 4.06 10.73
N LEU A 197 14.28 3.84 9.60
CA LEU A 197 14.67 2.82 8.61
C LEU A 197 16.09 3.01 8.07
N GLN A 198 16.61 4.24 8.06
CA GLN A 198 17.98 4.53 7.61
C GLN A 198 19.05 3.75 8.39
N LYS A 199 18.81 3.53 9.69
CA LYS A 199 19.79 2.91 10.61
C LYS A 199 19.58 1.40 10.77
N LEU A 200 18.52 0.86 10.19
CA LEU A 200 18.14 -0.54 10.36
C LEU A 200 18.63 -1.41 9.20
N GLY A 201 18.99 -2.66 9.52
CA GLY A 201 19.30 -3.67 8.50
C GLY A 201 18.09 -3.95 7.61
N ARG A 202 18.29 -3.93 6.30
CA ARG A 202 17.24 -4.13 5.31
C ARG A 202 17.02 -5.62 5.04
N ALA A 203 15.77 -6.01 4.81
CA ALA A 203 15.43 -7.33 4.32
C ALA A 203 15.74 -7.42 2.81
N GLN A 204 16.45 -8.45 2.39
CA GLN A 204 16.72 -8.74 0.97
C GLN A 204 15.60 -9.60 0.37
N GLU A 205 15.03 -10.49 1.17
CA GLU A 205 13.91 -11.34 0.81
C GLU A 205 12.79 -11.23 1.85
N LEU A 206 11.57 -11.66 1.46
CA LEU A 206 10.43 -11.66 2.38
C LEU A 206 10.67 -12.52 3.63
N LYS A 207 11.41 -13.62 3.48
CA LYS A 207 11.80 -14.48 4.60
C LYS A 207 12.68 -13.76 5.62
N ASP A 208 13.55 -12.85 5.15
CA ASP A 208 14.40 -12.06 6.05
C ASP A 208 13.59 -11.12 6.92
N LEU A 209 12.45 -10.65 6.42
CA LEU A 209 11.55 -9.75 7.13
C LEU A 209 10.85 -10.46 8.30
N VAL A 210 10.37 -11.68 8.09
CA VAL A 210 9.44 -12.34 9.01
C VAL A 210 9.95 -13.68 9.57
N GLY A 211 11.06 -14.22 9.08
CA GLY A 211 11.53 -15.57 9.46
C GLY A 211 10.48 -16.62 9.10
N ASN A 212 9.99 -17.35 10.10
CA ASN A 212 8.89 -18.30 9.96
C ASN A 212 7.51 -17.70 10.26
N GLY A 213 7.45 -16.40 10.57
CA GLY A 213 6.22 -15.67 10.88
C GLY A 213 5.39 -15.33 9.65
N TYR A 214 4.38 -14.52 9.88
CA TYR A 214 3.49 -13.98 8.86
C TYR A 214 3.91 -12.58 8.48
N LEU A 215 3.74 -12.24 7.21
CA LEU A 215 3.84 -10.87 6.71
C LEU A 215 2.45 -10.29 6.47
N ALA A 216 2.38 -8.98 6.48
CA ALA A 216 1.24 -8.21 6.03
C ALA A 216 1.62 -7.40 4.80
N PHE A 217 0.80 -7.43 3.77
CA PHE A 217 0.85 -6.52 2.65
C PHE A 217 -0.20 -5.43 2.87
N ILE A 218 0.22 -4.18 2.96
CA ILE A 218 -0.64 -3.02 3.20
C ILE A 218 -0.74 -2.21 1.92
N HIS A 219 -1.97 -2.00 1.46
CA HIS A 219 -2.33 -1.09 0.40
C HIS A 219 -3.25 -0.01 0.97
N ALA A 220 -2.79 1.22 1.02
CA ALA A 220 -3.59 2.37 1.45
C ALA A 220 -3.69 3.37 0.30
N ASP A 221 -4.88 3.89 0.06
CA ASP A 221 -5.15 4.79 -1.05
C ASP A 221 -6.17 5.86 -0.61
N GLY A 222 -5.96 7.10 -1.03
CA GLY A 222 -6.77 8.25 -0.63
C GLY A 222 -8.24 8.12 -1.04
N ASN A 223 -9.14 8.41 -0.09
CA ASN A 223 -10.56 8.41 -0.35
C ASN A 223 -11.00 9.72 -1.02
N GLY A 224 -11.60 9.61 -2.19
CA GLY A 224 -12.25 10.74 -2.86
C GLY A 224 -11.29 11.85 -3.31
N VAL A 225 -9.99 11.60 -3.43
CA VAL A 225 -8.98 12.60 -3.83
C VAL A 225 -9.32 13.23 -5.18
N GLY A 226 -9.68 12.41 -6.17
CA GLY A 226 -10.08 12.92 -7.49
C GLY A 226 -11.33 13.80 -7.46
N SER A 227 -12.32 13.49 -6.61
CA SER A 227 -13.55 14.29 -6.46
C SER A 227 -13.35 15.49 -5.53
N GLY A 228 -12.44 15.38 -4.56
CA GLY A 228 -12.13 16.44 -3.60
C GLY A 228 -11.50 17.68 -4.23
N LEU A 229 -10.84 17.52 -5.37
CA LEU A 229 -10.31 18.65 -6.14
C LEU A 229 -11.39 19.57 -6.72
N GLY A 230 -12.57 19.01 -7.04
CA GLY A 230 -13.64 19.74 -7.74
C GLY A 230 -13.38 19.91 -9.24
N LYS A 231 -14.40 20.35 -9.98
CA LYS A 231 -14.30 20.71 -11.39
C LYS A 231 -13.85 22.17 -11.49
N ASP A 232 -13.29 22.54 -12.63
CA ASP A 232 -12.91 23.93 -12.97
C ASP A 232 -11.86 24.57 -12.04
N LYS A 233 -10.89 23.79 -11.57
CA LYS A 233 -9.76 24.27 -10.79
C LYS A 233 -8.60 24.72 -11.66
N THR A 234 -7.96 25.84 -11.27
CA THR A 234 -6.73 26.31 -11.89
C THR A 234 -5.57 25.33 -11.65
N ASP A 235 -4.54 25.39 -12.48
CA ASP A 235 -3.34 24.57 -12.31
C ASP A 235 -2.67 24.80 -10.95
N TRP A 236 -2.69 26.04 -10.46
CA TRP A 236 -2.20 26.37 -9.11
C TRP A 236 -2.99 25.67 -7.99
N GLU A 237 -4.35 25.70 -8.07
CA GLU A 237 -5.20 25.03 -7.08
C GLU A 237 -4.98 23.51 -7.10
N ARG A 238 -4.80 22.93 -8.29
CA ARG A 238 -4.47 21.50 -8.46
C ARG A 238 -3.11 21.17 -7.85
N ALA A 239 -2.07 21.93 -8.20
CA ALA A 239 -0.74 21.76 -7.67
C ALA A 239 -0.70 21.88 -6.14
N LYS A 240 -1.39 22.88 -5.58
CA LYS A 240 -1.51 23.09 -4.14
C LYS A 240 -2.23 21.93 -3.45
N PHE A 241 -3.32 21.45 -4.04
CA PHE A 241 -4.08 20.33 -3.49
C PHE A 241 -3.26 19.03 -3.44
N PHE A 242 -2.64 18.64 -4.55
CA PHE A 242 -1.83 17.42 -4.60
C PHE A 242 -0.55 17.54 -3.78
N HIS A 243 0.12 18.69 -3.79
CA HIS A 243 1.29 18.93 -2.95
C HIS A 243 0.96 18.77 -1.46
N ARG A 244 -0.13 19.42 -1.00
CA ARG A 244 -0.60 19.25 0.38
C ARG A 244 -0.86 17.80 0.74
N ASN A 245 -1.55 17.03 -0.10
CA ASN A 245 -1.85 15.63 0.17
C ASN A 245 -0.58 14.78 0.26
N ARG A 246 0.41 15.02 -0.62
CA ARG A 246 1.73 14.36 -0.55
C ARG A 246 2.44 14.64 0.76
N VAL A 247 2.48 15.91 1.19
CA VAL A 247 3.13 16.31 2.44
C VAL A 247 2.45 15.65 3.64
N LEU A 248 1.11 15.66 3.70
CA LEU A 248 0.34 14.99 4.76
C LEU A 248 0.67 13.49 4.85
N MET A 249 0.67 12.79 3.70
CA MET A 249 1.02 11.36 3.65
C MET A 249 2.45 11.09 4.11
N ARG A 250 3.42 11.88 3.67
CA ARG A 250 4.84 11.72 4.05
C ARG A 250 5.05 11.93 5.55
N ARG A 251 4.43 12.95 6.13
CA ARG A 251 4.51 13.24 7.57
C ARG A 251 3.87 12.14 8.40
N ALA A 252 2.66 11.76 8.05
CA ALA A 252 1.94 10.69 8.75
C ALA A 252 2.70 9.35 8.65
N LEU A 253 3.23 9.03 7.47
CA LEU A 253 4.02 7.82 7.25
C LEU A 253 5.35 7.86 8.01
N GLN A 254 6.06 8.98 8.03
CA GLN A 254 7.27 9.17 8.84
C GLN A 254 6.98 8.87 10.32
N LYS A 255 5.91 9.44 10.87
CA LYS A 255 5.50 9.21 12.25
C LYS A 255 5.21 7.73 12.52
N ALA A 256 4.42 7.09 11.66
CA ALA A 256 4.08 5.68 11.80
C ALA A 256 5.33 4.78 11.75
N ILE A 257 6.27 5.05 10.84
CA ILE A 257 7.55 4.33 10.79
C ILE A 257 8.34 4.53 12.09
N ASP A 258 8.49 5.76 12.55
CA ASP A 258 9.31 6.08 13.73
C ASP A 258 8.71 5.50 15.02
N VAL A 259 7.38 5.32 15.09
CA VAL A 259 6.72 4.66 16.24
C VAL A 259 6.93 3.14 16.20
N HIS A 260 6.79 2.51 15.03
CA HIS A 260 6.75 1.05 14.94
C HIS A 260 8.09 0.41 14.56
N CYS A 261 9.12 1.20 14.23
CA CYS A 261 10.45 0.68 14.00
C CYS A 261 11.31 0.74 15.27
N PRO A 262 12.10 -0.30 15.56
CA PRO A 262 13.05 -0.28 16.66
C PRO A 262 14.19 0.71 16.37
N ASP A 263 14.99 1.03 17.39
CA ASP A 263 16.14 1.93 17.22
C ASP A 263 17.36 1.21 16.62
N THR A 264 17.41 -0.12 16.72
CA THR A 264 18.51 -0.96 16.22
C THR A 264 17.98 -2.30 15.72
N GLY A 265 18.79 -3.00 14.93
CA GLY A 265 18.46 -4.32 14.42
C GLY A 265 17.95 -4.28 12.97
N ARG A 266 16.94 -5.11 12.65
CA ARG A 266 16.39 -5.22 11.29
C ARG A 266 15.07 -4.45 11.19
N ALA A 267 14.88 -3.77 10.05
CA ALA A 267 13.63 -3.08 9.74
C ALA A 267 12.45 -4.07 9.70
N PRO A 268 11.36 -3.78 10.42
CA PRO A 268 10.19 -4.67 10.45
C PRO A 268 9.23 -4.44 9.26
N LEU A 269 9.57 -3.52 8.38
CA LEU A 269 8.78 -3.19 7.18
C LEU A 269 9.69 -2.74 6.02
N VAL A 270 9.14 -2.80 4.82
CA VAL A 270 9.76 -2.30 3.58
C VAL A 270 8.73 -1.49 2.81
N LEU A 271 9.05 -0.24 2.52
CA LEU A 271 8.24 0.60 1.62
C LEU A 271 8.48 0.14 0.19
N LEU A 272 7.42 -0.27 -0.50
CA LEU A 272 7.49 -0.68 -1.91
C LEU A 272 7.17 0.48 -2.85
N MET A 273 6.19 1.32 -2.49
CA MET A 273 5.78 2.46 -3.30
C MET A 273 5.14 3.53 -2.42
N LEU A 274 5.40 4.79 -2.74
CA LEU A 274 4.67 5.94 -2.21
C LEU A 274 4.45 6.91 -3.38
N GLY A 275 3.22 7.05 -3.80
CA GLY A 275 2.83 7.86 -4.95
C GLY A 275 1.67 8.78 -4.63
N GLY A 276 1.95 9.97 -4.08
CA GLY A 276 0.89 10.90 -3.70
C GLY A 276 0.14 10.42 -2.46
N ASP A 277 -1.06 9.93 -2.65
CA ASP A 277 -1.95 9.35 -1.64
C ASP A 277 -1.98 7.80 -1.67
N ASP A 278 -1.28 7.18 -2.61
CA ASP A 278 -1.17 5.72 -2.75
C ASP A 278 0.09 5.19 -2.06
N LEU A 279 -0.07 4.23 -1.17
CA LEU A 279 0.98 3.61 -0.36
C LEU A 279 0.93 2.09 -0.49
N LEU A 280 2.06 1.48 -0.86
CA LEU A 280 2.27 0.04 -0.79
C LEU A 280 3.46 -0.25 0.11
N LEU A 281 3.27 -1.12 1.09
CA LEU A 281 4.35 -1.61 1.94
C LEU A 281 4.13 -3.06 2.38
N VAL A 282 5.22 -3.71 2.73
CA VAL A 282 5.21 -5.03 3.37
C VAL A 282 5.75 -4.87 4.78
N ALA A 283 5.07 -5.45 5.75
CA ALA A 283 5.46 -5.41 7.14
C ALA A 283 5.35 -6.78 7.81
N ARG A 284 5.92 -6.92 8.99
CA ARG A 284 5.60 -8.03 9.88
C ARG A 284 4.15 -7.93 10.32
N ALA A 285 3.46 -9.07 10.42
CA ALA A 285 2.03 -9.09 10.67
C ALA A 285 1.63 -8.37 11.97
N GLU A 286 2.39 -8.54 13.05
CA GLU A 286 2.08 -7.99 14.37
C GLU A 286 2.09 -6.46 14.43
N ILE A 287 2.83 -5.79 13.54
CA ILE A 287 2.85 -4.33 13.52
C ILE A 287 1.84 -3.73 12.54
N ALA A 288 1.28 -4.52 11.63
CA ALA A 288 0.55 -4.01 10.48
C ALA A 288 -0.69 -3.20 10.85
N LEU A 289 -1.57 -3.75 11.69
CA LEU A 289 -2.80 -3.06 12.10
C LEU A 289 -2.52 -1.88 13.06
N PRO A 290 -1.64 -2.01 14.09
CA PRO A 290 -1.19 -0.85 14.87
C PRO A 290 -0.56 0.26 14.03
N PHE A 291 0.23 -0.09 13.01
CA PHE A 291 0.81 0.87 12.08
C PHE A 291 -0.26 1.67 11.33
N VAL A 292 -1.31 1.00 10.85
CA VAL A 292 -2.44 1.66 10.15
C VAL A 292 -3.15 2.64 11.09
N VAL A 293 -3.34 2.29 12.36
CA VAL A 293 -3.92 3.19 13.36
C VAL A 293 -3.06 4.43 13.53
N THR A 294 -1.76 4.26 13.80
CA THR A 294 -0.83 5.40 13.98
C THR A 294 -0.75 6.30 12.74
N LEU A 295 -0.75 5.70 11.54
CA LEU A 295 -0.77 6.45 10.28
C LEU A 295 -2.01 7.34 10.18
N CYS A 296 -3.19 6.80 10.49
CA CYS A 296 -4.45 7.53 10.41
C CYS A 296 -4.61 8.55 11.54
N GLU A 297 -4.14 8.26 12.75
CA GLU A 297 -4.12 9.22 13.88
C GLU A 297 -3.30 10.46 13.54
N GLU A 298 -2.09 10.27 13.03
CA GLU A 298 -1.24 11.39 12.63
C GLU A 298 -1.85 12.18 11.47
N LEU A 299 -2.42 11.46 10.48
CA LEU A 299 -3.08 12.11 9.35
C LEU A 299 -4.27 12.97 9.80
N GLU A 300 -5.07 12.50 10.76
CA GLU A 300 -6.18 13.26 11.34
C GLU A 300 -5.67 14.44 12.17
N ALA A 301 -4.65 14.23 13.00
CA ALA A 301 -4.05 15.27 13.83
C ALA A 301 -3.48 16.43 12.99
N LEU A 302 -2.77 16.12 11.91
CA LEU A 302 -2.22 17.11 10.97
C LEU A 302 -3.30 17.97 10.29
N GLN A 303 -4.54 17.47 10.22
CA GLN A 303 -5.67 18.12 9.56
C GLN A 303 -6.71 18.70 10.49
N LYS A 304 -6.50 18.62 11.82
CA LYS A 304 -7.49 19.02 12.84
C LYS A 304 -8.03 20.43 12.62
N ASN A 305 -7.17 21.38 12.26
CA ASN A 305 -7.51 22.79 12.06
C ASN A 305 -7.73 23.17 10.59
N SER A 306 -7.79 22.18 9.69
CA SER A 306 -7.96 22.43 8.27
C SER A 306 -9.43 22.55 7.90
N SER A 307 -9.79 23.58 7.16
CA SER A 307 -11.09 23.72 6.51
C SER A 307 -11.06 23.09 5.11
N GLY A 308 -12.16 22.51 4.68
CA GLY A 308 -12.31 21.91 3.36
C GLY A 308 -11.97 20.41 3.30
N PHE A 309 -11.45 19.96 2.15
CA PHE A 309 -11.14 18.53 1.94
C PHE A 309 -10.13 18.00 2.97
N LYS A 310 -10.53 16.93 3.65
CA LYS A 310 -9.67 16.15 4.54
C LYS A 310 -9.26 14.84 3.85
N LEU A 311 -7.96 14.59 3.78
CA LEU A 311 -7.44 13.33 3.26
C LEU A 311 -7.73 12.21 4.26
N THR A 312 -8.44 11.20 3.82
CA THR A 312 -8.69 9.94 4.53
C THR A 312 -8.29 8.78 3.65
N LEU A 313 -8.07 7.62 4.22
CA LEU A 313 -7.56 6.44 3.52
C LEU A 313 -8.57 5.30 3.49
N GLY A 314 -8.63 4.60 2.35
CA GLY A 314 -9.17 3.26 2.25
C GLY A 314 -8.01 2.27 2.30
N VAL A 315 -7.95 1.45 3.35
CA VAL A 315 -6.80 0.58 3.63
C VAL A 315 -7.20 -0.88 3.50
N GLY A 316 -6.42 -1.64 2.74
CA GLY A 316 -6.51 -3.09 2.66
C GLY A 316 -5.25 -3.75 3.23
N VAL A 317 -5.40 -4.72 4.13
CA VAL A 317 -4.29 -5.44 4.76
C VAL A 317 -4.43 -6.93 4.52
N ALA A 318 -3.57 -7.52 3.69
CA ALA A 318 -3.52 -8.96 3.44
C ALA A 318 -2.40 -9.59 4.28
N ILE A 319 -2.75 -10.50 5.19
CA ILE A 319 -1.83 -11.16 6.12
C ILE A 319 -1.68 -12.63 5.73
N ALA A 320 -0.46 -13.09 5.48
CA ALA A 320 -0.18 -14.48 5.13
C ALA A 320 1.29 -14.87 5.41
N LYS A 321 1.62 -16.14 5.24
CA LYS A 321 3.02 -16.58 5.25
C LYS A 321 3.78 -16.02 4.03
N HIS A 322 5.07 -15.79 4.21
CA HIS A 322 5.98 -15.33 3.15
C HIS A 322 6.05 -16.26 1.93
N THR A 323 5.59 -17.50 2.05
CA THR A 323 5.50 -18.48 0.96
C THR A 323 4.35 -18.21 -0.01
N VAL A 324 3.38 -17.37 0.38
CA VAL A 324 2.31 -16.94 -0.52
C VAL A 324 2.88 -15.95 -1.53
N PRO A 325 2.63 -16.14 -2.83
CA PRO A 325 3.17 -15.24 -3.85
C PRO A 325 2.74 -13.78 -3.63
N ILE A 326 3.70 -12.87 -3.60
CA ILE A 326 3.46 -11.47 -3.25
C ILE A 326 2.48 -10.76 -4.18
N HIS A 327 2.45 -11.12 -5.47
CA HIS A 327 1.46 -10.57 -6.39
C HIS A 327 0.02 -10.93 -6.02
N ARG A 328 -0.19 -12.09 -5.37
CA ARG A 328 -1.49 -12.47 -4.82
C ARG A 328 -1.84 -11.61 -3.61
N LEU A 329 -0.89 -11.38 -2.72
CA LEU A 329 -1.10 -10.51 -1.56
C LEU A 329 -1.42 -9.07 -1.98
N ASN A 330 -0.72 -8.55 -2.98
CA ASN A 330 -1.05 -7.24 -3.56
C ASN A 330 -2.48 -7.20 -4.12
N MET A 331 -2.88 -8.24 -4.86
CA MET A 331 -4.24 -8.32 -5.42
C MET A 331 -5.30 -8.30 -4.30
N ILE A 332 -5.11 -9.10 -3.25
CA ILE A 332 -6.04 -9.17 -2.12
C ILE A 332 -6.07 -7.86 -1.35
N ALA A 333 -4.91 -7.28 -1.03
CA ALA A 333 -4.86 -6.00 -0.36
C ALA A 333 -5.57 -4.90 -1.17
N GLY A 334 -5.44 -4.92 -2.51
CA GLY A 334 -6.17 -4.02 -3.41
C GLY A 334 -7.69 -4.24 -3.38
N GLN A 335 -8.15 -5.50 -3.34
CA GLN A 335 -9.57 -5.83 -3.21
C GLN A 335 -10.11 -5.38 -1.84
N LEU A 336 -9.35 -5.58 -0.75
CA LEU A 336 -9.71 -5.12 0.60
C LEU A 336 -9.74 -3.59 0.68
N ALA A 337 -8.77 -2.89 0.09
CA ALA A 337 -8.79 -1.43 0.00
C ALA A 337 -10.02 -0.93 -0.79
N SER A 338 -10.39 -1.64 -1.86
CA SER A 338 -11.62 -1.35 -2.63
C SER A 338 -12.89 -1.59 -1.80
N SER A 339 -12.90 -2.62 -0.95
CA SER A 339 -13.97 -2.88 0.02
C SER A 339 -14.08 -1.74 1.04
N ALA A 340 -12.97 -1.29 1.62
CA ALA A 340 -12.91 -0.13 2.51
C ALA A 340 -13.45 1.15 1.84
N LYS A 341 -13.05 1.41 0.59
CA LYS A 341 -13.54 2.56 -0.18
C LYS A 341 -15.04 2.47 -0.52
N ARG A 342 -15.58 1.26 -0.72
CA ARG A 342 -17.05 1.09 -0.92
C ARG A 342 -17.82 1.50 0.33
N ARG A 343 -17.36 1.08 1.53
CA ARG A 343 -17.97 1.52 2.80
C ARG A 343 -17.92 3.04 2.93
N PHE A 344 -16.75 3.65 2.72
CA PHE A 344 -16.59 5.10 2.77
C PHE A 344 -17.55 5.86 1.87
N ARG A 345 -17.79 5.37 0.63
CA ARG A 345 -18.73 5.99 -0.31
C ARG A 345 -20.19 5.79 0.08
N GLY A 346 -20.51 4.69 0.77
CA GLY A 346 -21.85 4.35 1.22
C GLY A 346 -22.29 5.07 2.50
N LEU A 347 -21.40 5.84 3.14
CA LEU A 347 -21.78 6.64 4.31
C LEU A 347 -22.76 7.76 3.91
N PRO A 348 -23.82 8.00 4.71
CA PRO A 348 -24.78 9.08 4.48
C PRO A 348 -24.11 10.46 4.36
N GLU A 349 -24.75 11.36 3.63
CA GLU A 349 -24.33 12.76 3.60
C GLU A 349 -24.51 13.38 4.99
N GLY A 350 -23.45 14.04 5.50
CA GLY A 350 -23.44 14.67 6.83
C GLY A 350 -22.79 13.82 7.92
N GLU A 351 -22.53 12.55 7.69
CA GLU A 351 -21.67 11.77 8.59
C GLU A 351 -20.20 12.15 8.42
N GLU A 352 -19.46 12.15 9.55
CA GLU A 352 -18.03 12.40 9.53
C GLU A 352 -17.30 11.26 8.80
N LYS A 353 -16.68 11.62 7.67
CA LYS A 353 -15.94 10.64 6.85
C LYS A 353 -14.56 10.43 7.42
N ARG A 354 -14.27 9.19 7.84
CA ARG A 354 -13.00 8.75 8.43
C ARG A 354 -12.27 7.77 7.52
N SER A 355 -11.02 7.47 7.86
CA SER A 355 -10.27 6.39 7.21
C SER A 355 -10.90 5.04 7.54
N VAL A 356 -11.01 4.16 6.55
CA VAL A 356 -11.62 2.84 6.66
C VAL A 356 -10.60 1.77 6.35
N VAL A 357 -10.63 0.68 7.12
CA VAL A 357 -9.74 -0.48 6.92
C VAL A 357 -10.52 -1.75 6.70
N ASP A 358 -9.96 -2.60 5.91
CA ASP A 358 -10.37 -3.99 5.73
C ASP A 358 -9.14 -4.89 5.74
N TRP A 359 -9.22 -6.08 6.36
CA TRP A 359 -8.11 -7.02 6.41
C TRP A 359 -8.55 -8.46 6.24
N ASP A 360 -7.61 -9.30 5.86
CA ASP A 360 -7.80 -10.74 5.77
C ASP A 360 -6.55 -11.48 6.23
N VAL A 361 -6.73 -12.59 6.95
CA VAL A 361 -5.67 -13.48 7.40
C VAL A 361 -5.78 -14.82 6.69
N SER A 362 -4.91 -15.02 5.70
CA SER A 362 -4.90 -16.26 4.94
C SER A 362 -3.96 -17.26 5.56
N SER A 363 -4.51 -18.42 5.93
CA SER A 363 -3.74 -19.59 6.40
C SER A 363 -3.34 -20.54 5.27
N THR A 364 -3.88 -20.38 4.07
CA THR A 364 -3.65 -21.26 2.91
C THR A 364 -3.01 -20.48 1.75
N ALA A 365 -2.25 -21.20 0.92
CA ALA A 365 -1.69 -20.61 -0.31
C ALA A 365 -2.75 -20.34 -1.39
N TRP A 366 -3.93 -20.90 -1.24
CA TRP A 366 -5.05 -20.77 -2.16
C TRP A 366 -5.99 -19.71 -1.60
N ILE A 367 -6.00 -18.54 -2.23
CA ILE A 367 -6.72 -17.37 -1.74
C ILE A 367 -7.82 -17.06 -2.75
N ASP A 368 -9.06 -17.19 -2.31
CA ASP A 368 -10.25 -16.79 -3.03
C ASP A 368 -10.43 -15.26 -2.98
N ASP A 369 -11.37 -14.76 -3.77
CA ASP A 369 -11.80 -13.35 -3.65
C ASP A 369 -12.36 -13.10 -2.24
N PRO A 370 -11.88 -12.08 -1.50
CA PRO A 370 -12.34 -11.80 -0.14
C PRO A 370 -13.86 -11.59 -0.03
N ASP A 371 -14.50 -10.97 -1.02
CA ASP A 371 -15.94 -10.74 -1.01
C ASP A 371 -16.72 -12.05 -1.20
N GLU A 372 -16.23 -12.98 -2.02
CA GLU A 372 -16.85 -14.30 -2.19
C GLU A 372 -16.68 -15.17 -0.94
N MET A 373 -15.45 -15.17 -0.37
CA MET A 373 -15.15 -15.89 0.85
C MET A 373 -16.03 -15.43 2.01
N ARG A 374 -16.20 -14.11 2.17
CA ARG A 374 -17.06 -13.55 3.22
C ARG A 374 -18.52 -13.91 3.04
N ARG A 375 -19.05 -13.84 1.83
CA ARG A 375 -20.43 -14.29 1.55
C ARG A 375 -20.61 -15.76 1.89
N ARG A 376 -19.63 -16.59 1.61
CA ARG A 376 -19.66 -18.03 1.93
C ARG A 376 -19.48 -18.31 3.41
N ASP A 377 -18.51 -17.65 4.07
CA ASP A 377 -18.01 -18.05 5.38
C ASP A 377 -18.52 -17.15 6.52
N TRP A 378 -18.85 -15.89 6.26
CA TRP A 378 -19.27 -14.94 7.30
C TRP A 378 -20.76 -14.61 7.29
N LEU A 379 -21.44 -14.81 6.17
CA LEU A 379 -22.89 -14.64 6.09
C LEU A 379 -23.56 -15.97 6.38
N ARG A 380 -24.36 -16.03 7.45
CA ARG A 380 -25.03 -17.23 7.93
C ARG A 380 -26.52 -16.99 8.17
N GLY A 381 -27.30 -18.05 8.04
CA GLY A 381 -28.72 -18.03 8.34
C GLY A 381 -29.62 -17.70 7.14
N SER A 382 -30.88 -17.36 7.44
CA SER A 382 -31.90 -17.01 6.46
C SER A 382 -32.38 -15.57 6.67
N SER A 383 -33.31 -15.11 5.84
CA SER A 383 -33.85 -13.73 5.89
C SER A 383 -34.36 -13.28 7.26
N ASN A 384 -34.79 -14.20 8.11
CA ASN A 384 -35.33 -13.88 9.45
C ASN A 384 -34.26 -14.03 10.58
N ASP A 385 -33.16 -14.70 10.31
CA ASP A 385 -32.05 -14.91 11.25
C ASP A 385 -30.70 -14.75 10.52
N LEU A 386 -30.55 -13.62 9.82
CA LEU A 386 -29.33 -13.32 9.11
C LEU A 386 -28.25 -12.88 10.11
N ARG A 387 -27.09 -13.53 10.04
CA ARG A 387 -25.95 -13.30 10.92
C ARG A 387 -24.70 -12.97 10.12
N VAL A 388 -23.98 -11.95 10.53
CA VAL A 388 -22.70 -11.53 9.96
C VAL A 388 -21.62 -11.67 11.02
N LEU A 389 -20.65 -12.54 10.74
CA LEU A 389 -19.61 -12.93 11.70
C LEU A 389 -18.51 -11.88 11.89
N SER A 390 -18.47 -10.81 11.09
CA SER A 390 -17.43 -9.77 11.11
C SER A 390 -18.05 -8.40 10.87
N GLN A 391 -17.45 -7.37 11.44
CA GLN A 391 -17.83 -5.96 11.20
C GLN A 391 -17.07 -5.32 10.05
N ARG A 392 -16.06 -6.02 9.48
CA ARG A 392 -15.22 -5.50 8.40
C ARG A 392 -16.01 -5.24 7.10
N PRO A 393 -15.71 -4.17 6.37
CA PRO A 393 -14.73 -3.12 6.65
C PRO A 393 -15.22 -2.16 7.74
N ILE A 394 -14.28 -1.59 8.55
CA ILE A 394 -14.59 -0.71 9.68
C ILE A 394 -13.76 0.57 9.65
N ASP A 395 -14.18 1.56 10.41
CA ASP A 395 -13.40 2.78 10.60
C ASP A 395 -12.08 2.48 11.33
N VAL A 396 -11.00 3.15 10.94
CA VAL A 396 -9.70 2.95 11.59
C VAL A 396 -9.72 3.54 13.00
N LEU A 397 -10.20 4.78 13.12
CA LEU A 397 -10.25 5.52 14.38
C LEU A 397 -11.67 5.63 14.88
N GLY A 398 -11.83 5.60 16.20
CA GLY A 398 -13.10 5.75 16.88
C GLY A 398 -12.87 5.93 18.36
N GLU A 399 -13.91 6.27 19.09
CA GLU A 399 -13.87 6.19 20.53
C GLU A 399 -13.62 4.74 20.96
N THR A 400 -13.24 4.47 22.19
CA THR A 400 -12.78 3.19 22.78
C THR A 400 -13.75 1.99 22.62
N ARG A 401 -14.56 1.97 21.57
CA ARG A 401 -15.54 0.93 21.23
C ARG A 401 -14.99 -0.02 20.18
N ILE A 402 -15.48 -1.25 20.21
CA ILE A 402 -15.14 -2.33 19.26
C ILE A 402 -15.69 -2.11 17.83
N ASP A 403 -16.19 -0.94 17.51
CA ASP A 403 -16.68 -0.55 16.18
C ASP A 403 -15.63 0.15 15.31
N SER A 404 -14.41 0.24 15.81
CA SER A 404 -13.24 0.74 15.09
C SER A 404 -12.04 -0.20 15.24
N LEU A 405 -11.07 -0.11 14.32
CA LEU A 405 -9.82 -0.88 14.44
C LEU A 405 -9.07 -0.53 15.72
N GLN A 406 -8.99 0.75 16.08
CA GLN A 406 -8.35 1.22 17.31
C GLN A 406 -8.99 0.58 18.56
N GLY A 407 -10.32 0.54 18.60
CA GLY A 407 -11.05 -0.11 19.69
C GLY A 407 -10.87 -1.63 19.73
N LEU A 408 -10.84 -2.29 18.56
CA LEU A 408 -10.56 -3.72 18.46
C LEU A 408 -9.13 -4.07 18.91
N LEU A 409 -8.12 -3.27 18.56
CA LEU A 409 -6.74 -3.46 19.04
C LEU A 409 -6.65 -3.32 20.57
N HIS A 410 -7.33 -2.32 21.13
CA HIS A 410 -7.42 -2.18 22.59
C HIS A 410 -8.06 -3.40 23.23
N GLY A 411 -9.16 -3.90 22.66
CA GLY A 411 -9.83 -5.11 23.15
C GLY A 411 -8.98 -6.37 22.99
N ALA A 412 -8.25 -6.51 21.91
CA ALA A 412 -7.35 -7.64 21.68
C ALA A 412 -6.25 -7.73 22.74
N CYS A 413 -5.68 -6.59 23.14
CA CYS A 413 -4.71 -6.54 24.25
C CYS A 413 -5.27 -7.11 25.55
N LYS A 414 -6.56 -6.87 25.83
CA LYS A 414 -7.23 -7.41 27.04
C LYS A 414 -7.47 -8.93 26.97
N LEU A 415 -7.54 -9.48 25.77
CA LEU A 415 -7.74 -10.91 25.54
C LEU A 415 -6.45 -11.70 25.41
N THR A 416 -5.28 -11.06 25.35
CA THR A 416 -3.99 -11.71 25.07
C THR A 416 -3.71 -12.83 26.10
N ASP A 417 -4.00 -12.61 27.38
CA ASP A 417 -3.73 -13.55 28.47
C ASP A 417 -4.84 -14.60 28.65
N THR A 418 -5.94 -14.51 27.90
CA THR A 418 -7.03 -15.48 27.98
C THR A 418 -6.70 -16.76 27.19
N PRO A 419 -7.24 -17.96 27.59
CA PRO A 419 -6.92 -19.20 26.92
C PRO A 419 -7.32 -19.24 25.43
N ARG A 420 -6.35 -19.54 24.56
CA ARG A 420 -6.57 -19.61 23.11
C ARG A 420 -7.67 -20.59 22.71
N SER A 421 -7.74 -21.73 23.39
CA SER A 421 -8.78 -22.75 23.15
C SER A 421 -10.19 -22.20 23.35
N GLN A 422 -10.38 -21.37 24.39
CA GLN A 422 -11.67 -20.75 24.67
C GLN A 422 -12.06 -19.70 23.62
N ARG A 423 -11.10 -18.88 23.19
CA ARG A 423 -11.33 -17.91 22.11
C ARG A 423 -11.75 -18.60 20.82
N ARG A 424 -11.04 -19.67 20.43
CA ARG A 424 -11.35 -20.43 19.21
C ARG A 424 -12.68 -21.18 19.31
N TYR A 425 -12.96 -21.78 20.46
CA TYR A 425 -14.25 -22.41 20.70
C TYR A 425 -15.40 -21.43 20.52
N LEU A 426 -15.29 -20.22 21.10
CA LEU A 426 -16.30 -19.20 20.94
C LEU A 426 -16.53 -18.83 19.47
N VAL A 427 -15.47 -18.58 18.70
CA VAL A 427 -15.57 -18.26 17.27
C VAL A 427 -16.20 -19.41 16.47
N GLU A 428 -15.86 -20.66 16.79
CA GLU A 428 -16.48 -21.83 16.17
C GLU A 428 -17.99 -21.88 16.42
N GLN A 429 -18.44 -21.60 17.64
CA GLN A 429 -19.86 -21.60 17.99
C GLN A 429 -20.64 -20.46 17.31
N LEU A 430 -19.99 -19.30 17.07
CA LEU A 430 -20.60 -18.20 16.28
C LEU A 430 -21.06 -18.67 14.89
N SER A 431 -20.27 -19.52 14.24
CA SER A 431 -20.60 -20.04 12.91
C SER A 431 -21.76 -21.08 12.94
N ARG A 432 -21.96 -21.75 14.09
CA ARG A 432 -22.95 -22.83 14.23
C ARG A 432 -24.35 -22.35 14.51
N GLY A 433 -24.54 -21.21 15.17
CA GLY A 433 -25.88 -20.68 15.43
C GLY A 433 -25.96 -19.69 16.58
N HIS A 434 -27.05 -18.94 16.63
CA HIS A 434 -27.30 -17.93 17.66
C HIS A 434 -27.32 -18.54 19.06
N THR A 435 -28.16 -19.55 19.30
CA THR A 435 -28.29 -20.19 20.61
C THR A 435 -27.00 -20.86 21.08
N LEU A 436 -26.26 -21.53 20.17
CA LEU A 436 -25.00 -22.18 20.54
C LEU A 436 -23.93 -21.15 20.92
N SER A 437 -23.87 -20.03 20.23
CA SER A 437 -22.93 -18.96 20.54
C SER A 437 -23.30 -18.24 21.86
N GLU A 438 -24.58 -18.08 22.18
CA GLU A 438 -25.02 -17.54 23.48
C GLU A 438 -24.65 -18.47 24.63
N LEU A 439 -24.88 -19.77 24.48
CA LEU A 439 -24.46 -20.76 25.46
C LEU A 439 -22.95 -20.76 25.66
N ALA A 440 -22.18 -20.80 24.57
CA ALA A 440 -20.72 -20.74 24.63
C ALA A 440 -20.22 -19.46 25.30
N PHE A 441 -20.84 -18.32 25.01
CA PHE A 441 -20.51 -17.04 25.66
C PHE A 441 -20.87 -17.06 27.15
N ALA A 442 -22.00 -17.64 27.52
CA ALA A 442 -22.40 -17.80 28.92
C ALA A 442 -21.46 -18.74 29.73
N GLU A 443 -20.82 -19.72 29.05
CA GLU A 443 -19.89 -20.66 29.67
C GLU A 443 -18.44 -20.16 29.73
N LEU A 444 -18.12 -19.00 29.14
CA LEU A 444 -16.78 -18.42 29.20
C LEU A 444 -16.29 -18.22 30.64
N PRO A 445 -14.99 -18.40 30.90
CA PRO A 445 -14.38 -18.07 32.19
C PRO A 445 -14.66 -16.61 32.57
N GLN A 446 -14.84 -16.35 33.87
CA GLN A 446 -15.15 -15.00 34.36
C GLN A 446 -14.10 -13.96 33.99
N GLU A 447 -12.84 -14.34 33.97
CA GLU A 447 -11.73 -13.50 33.51
C GLU A 447 -11.95 -13.04 32.06
N MET A 448 -12.28 -13.97 31.14
CA MET A 448 -12.55 -13.65 29.74
C MET A 448 -13.82 -12.80 29.58
N LYS A 449 -14.87 -13.10 30.34
CA LYS A 449 -16.08 -12.25 30.36
C LYS A 449 -15.80 -10.84 30.85
N GLY A 450 -14.96 -10.72 31.90
CA GLY A 450 -14.51 -9.44 32.40
C GLY A 450 -13.76 -8.62 31.34
N ALA A 451 -12.79 -9.24 30.67
CA ALA A 451 -12.03 -8.61 29.58
C ALA A 451 -12.94 -8.17 28.40
N LEU A 452 -13.91 -8.99 28.02
CA LEU A 452 -14.89 -8.66 26.99
C LEU A 452 -15.82 -7.51 27.44
N ALA A 453 -16.28 -7.53 28.68
CA ALA A 453 -17.14 -6.48 29.22
C ALA A 453 -16.44 -5.10 29.31
N GLU A 454 -15.13 -5.07 29.63
CA GLU A 454 -14.32 -3.85 29.66
C GLU A 454 -14.28 -3.15 28.28
N VAL A 455 -14.34 -3.92 27.20
CA VAL A 455 -14.35 -3.40 25.83
C VAL A 455 -15.77 -3.26 25.25
N GLY A 456 -16.79 -3.41 26.09
CA GLY A 456 -18.19 -3.20 25.73
C GLY A 456 -18.89 -4.41 25.12
N VAL A 457 -18.27 -5.60 25.09
CA VAL A 457 -18.88 -6.85 24.61
C VAL A 457 -19.53 -7.57 25.78
N LYS A 458 -20.85 -7.37 25.93
CA LYS A 458 -21.66 -8.04 26.98
C LYS A 458 -22.42 -9.25 26.48
N GLU A 459 -22.63 -9.32 25.17
CA GLU A 459 -23.36 -10.37 24.47
C GLU A 459 -22.61 -10.73 23.18
N PRO A 460 -22.74 -11.96 22.66
CA PRO A 460 -22.03 -12.38 21.45
C PRO A 460 -22.52 -11.67 20.19
N TRP A 461 -23.74 -11.17 20.20
CA TRP A 461 -24.40 -10.54 19.05
C TRP A 461 -25.01 -9.20 19.41
N ARG A 462 -24.95 -8.27 18.48
CA ARG A 462 -25.82 -7.08 18.49
C ARG A 462 -26.72 -7.10 17.27
N ARG A 463 -27.94 -6.62 17.42
CA ARG A 463 -28.89 -6.50 16.32
C ARG A 463 -28.81 -5.10 15.72
N VAL A 464 -28.59 -5.05 14.41
CA VAL A 464 -28.60 -3.82 13.62
C VAL A 464 -29.62 -4.06 12.50
N ASP A 465 -30.69 -3.29 12.47
CA ASP A 465 -31.86 -3.56 11.64
C ASP A 465 -32.39 -4.98 11.87
N ASN A 466 -32.39 -5.81 10.84
CA ASN A 466 -32.81 -7.22 10.94
C ASN A 466 -31.62 -8.20 10.86
N VAL A 467 -30.39 -7.74 11.11
CA VAL A 467 -29.16 -8.54 10.99
C VAL A 467 -28.47 -8.62 12.35
N TRP A 468 -28.04 -9.82 12.73
CA TRP A 468 -27.18 -10.05 13.88
C TRP A 468 -25.72 -9.89 13.48
N ILE A 469 -24.99 -9.02 14.14
CA ILE A 469 -23.58 -8.72 13.85
C ILE A 469 -22.75 -8.98 15.11
N THR A 470 -21.55 -9.54 14.93
CA THR A 470 -20.59 -9.73 16.02
C THR A 470 -19.23 -9.12 15.68
N ALA A 471 -18.54 -8.61 16.73
CA ALA A 471 -17.16 -8.19 16.66
C ALA A 471 -16.19 -9.28 17.13
N LEU A 472 -16.70 -10.40 17.65
CA LEU A 472 -15.89 -11.40 18.33
C LEU A 472 -14.91 -12.11 17.40
N LEU A 473 -15.30 -12.37 16.14
CA LEU A 473 -14.38 -12.92 15.14
C LEU A 473 -13.20 -11.98 14.91
N ASP A 474 -13.49 -10.70 14.68
CA ASP A 474 -12.49 -9.66 14.42
C ASP A 474 -11.54 -9.50 15.61
N LEU A 475 -12.08 -9.48 16.82
CA LEU A 475 -11.34 -9.32 18.07
C LEU A 475 -10.40 -10.50 18.35
N VAL A 476 -10.90 -11.74 18.18
CA VAL A 476 -10.09 -12.95 18.35
C VAL A 476 -9.01 -13.07 17.28
N GLU A 477 -9.33 -12.76 16.03
CA GLU A 477 -8.37 -12.79 14.93
C GLU A 477 -7.22 -11.80 15.17
N ILE A 478 -7.51 -10.56 15.59
CA ILE A 478 -6.47 -9.56 15.93
C ILE A 478 -5.60 -10.06 17.09
N THR A 479 -6.20 -10.65 18.14
CA THR A 479 -5.43 -11.24 19.24
C THR A 479 -4.49 -12.35 18.77
N GLU A 480 -4.87 -13.11 17.75
CA GLU A 480 -4.01 -14.14 17.18
C GLU A 480 -2.92 -13.60 16.27
N ILE A 481 -3.15 -12.48 15.56
CA ILE A 481 -2.16 -11.83 14.69
C ILE A 481 -0.88 -11.47 15.45
N ASP A 482 -0.99 -10.93 16.66
CA ASP A 482 0.16 -10.60 17.51
C ASP A 482 1.05 -11.83 17.78
N GLN A 483 0.45 -13.01 17.88
CA GLN A 483 1.16 -14.27 18.09
C GLN A 483 1.80 -14.81 16.81
N LEU A 484 1.24 -14.51 15.64
CA LEU A 484 1.75 -14.96 14.34
C LEU A 484 3.09 -14.27 13.98
N GLY A 485 3.30 -13.04 14.41
CA GLY A 485 4.51 -12.25 14.12
C GLY A 485 5.69 -12.59 15.01
N SER A 486 5.44 -12.98 16.26
CA SER A 486 6.49 -13.09 17.28
C SER A 486 7.44 -14.28 17.10
N GLY A 487 7.17 -15.20 16.15
CA GLY A 487 8.01 -16.38 15.92
C GLY A 487 8.18 -17.29 17.16
N LYS A 488 7.45 -17.03 18.24
CA LYS A 488 7.36 -17.91 19.40
C LYS A 488 6.60 -19.16 18.97
N VAL A 489 7.31 -20.06 18.30
CA VAL A 489 6.92 -21.45 18.20
C VAL A 489 6.75 -21.90 19.65
N HIS A 490 5.51 -22.10 20.10
CA HIS A 490 5.28 -22.97 21.22
C HIS A 490 5.96 -24.28 20.87
N LYS A 491 7.04 -24.60 21.57
CA LYS A 491 7.48 -25.99 21.67
C LYS A 491 6.23 -26.75 22.08
N GLU A 492 5.63 -27.46 21.14
CA GLU A 492 4.73 -28.53 21.49
C GLU A 492 5.56 -29.45 22.37
N VAL A 493 5.27 -29.41 23.65
CA VAL A 493 5.74 -30.42 24.60
C VAL A 493 5.08 -31.70 24.11
N GLY A 494 5.89 -32.48 23.41
CA GLY A 494 5.55 -33.87 23.17
C GLY A 494 5.35 -34.54 24.54
N HIS A 495 4.14 -34.96 24.80
CA HIS A 495 3.84 -36.00 25.73
C HIS A 495 3.21 -37.13 24.94
N VAL A 496 3.97 -38.21 24.99
CA VAL A 496 3.72 -39.60 24.65
C VAL A 496 2.26 -40.03 24.75
#